data_5d850951c25b80fc87afb27e8ffb675b
#
_entry.id   5d850951c25b80fc87afb27e8ffb675b
#
_cell.length_a   1.000
_cell.length_b   1.000
_cell.length_c   1.000
_cell.angle_alpha   90.00
_cell.angle_beta   90.00
_cell.angle_gamma   90.00
#
_symmetry.space_group_name_H-M   'P 1'
#
loop_
_entity.id
_entity.type
_entity.pdbx_description
1 polymer ?
#
loop_
_entity_poly.entity_id
_entity_poly.type
_entity_poly.pdbx_seq_one_letter_code
_entity_poly.pdbx_strand_id
1 'polypeptide(L)'
;MSFNIGLSGLFAANKQLDVTGNNIANVATTGFKSSRAEFEDVYSASKLGSGSKTVGSGVRLANVSQQFTQGDITNTGNVLDMGINGSGFFVLNDSGSLSYTRAGTFKVDSEGYVTNTDGTARLQGYGVDANGKIQNGMLTDLRIDTSNLAPKTTDAISSTINLNSTDKVIDQTIATNKFDPTKAETYSKKFNTPIYDSQGNSHVMEQFMVKTGPNTWDNYTLIDGRNMDGSLSTPQPSTLSFDSAGKLTQISTPVTPPTTPPTSTLGNDLKVTNWVPGTVTDGVWTANGAAANPDGMTIAMGNTTQYNADTARSIPVQNGYATGQITNL
;
A
#
# COMPACT_ATOMS: atom_id res chain seq x y z
N MET A 1 65.26 -28.50 -18.67
CA MET A 1 64.43 -27.83 -17.64
C MET A 1 63.89 -26.48 -18.11
N SER A 2 64.65 -25.65 -18.83
CA SER A 2 64.16 -24.34 -19.31
C SER A 2 62.98 -24.38 -20.28
N PHE A 3 62.87 -25.41 -21.12
CA PHE A 3 61.77 -25.62 -22.05
C PHE A 3 60.43 -25.83 -21.31
N ASN A 4 60.41 -26.64 -20.23
CA ASN A 4 59.21 -26.91 -19.44
C ASN A 4 58.73 -25.65 -18.67
N ILE A 5 59.64 -24.78 -18.25
CA ILE A 5 59.32 -23.51 -17.63
C ILE A 5 58.65 -22.56 -18.66
N GLY A 6 59.20 -22.48 -19.87
CA GLY A 6 58.60 -21.70 -20.94
C GLY A 6 57.22 -22.25 -21.36
N LEU A 7 57.07 -23.56 -21.41
CA LEU A 7 55.83 -24.22 -21.72
C LEU A 7 54.76 -23.98 -20.64
N SER A 8 55.13 -24.00 -19.34
CA SER A 8 54.22 -23.68 -18.24
C SER A 8 53.72 -22.22 -18.31
N GLY A 9 54.61 -21.28 -18.69
CA GLY A 9 54.24 -19.90 -18.93
C GLY A 9 53.24 -19.72 -20.08
N LEU A 10 53.42 -20.48 -21.16
CA LEU A 10 52.52 -20.48 -22.30
C LEU A 10 51.11 -21.01 -21.90
N PHE A 11 51.07 -22.11 -21.14
CA PHE A 11 49.82 -22.65 -20.62
C PHE A 11 49.12 -21.67 -19.65
N ALA A 12 49.85 -20.97 -18.80
CA ALA A 12 49.32 -19.96 -17.94
C ALA A 12 48.72 -18.80 -18.74
N ALA A 13 49.40 -18.33 -19.79
CA ALA A 13 48.90 -17.30 -20.69
C ALA A 13 47.59 -17.73 -21.41
N ASN A 14 47.52 -18.97 -21.86
CA ASN A 14 46.30 -19.52 -22.46
C ASN A 14 45.15 -19.55 -21.44
N LYS A 15 45.40 -19.95 -20.20
CA LYS A 15 44.35 -19.91 -19.13
C LYS A 15 43.92 -18.53 -18.81
N GLN A 16 44.82 -17.54 -18.82
CA GLN A 16 44.47 -16.14 -18.66
C GLN A 16 43.56 -15.67 -19.81
N LEU A 17 43.87 -16.07 -21.06
CA LEU A 17 43.04 -15.73 -22.22
C LEU A 17 41.66 -16.40 -22.15
N ASP A 18 41.59 -17.69 -21.74
CA ASP A 18 40.30 -18.39 -21.53
C ASP A 18 39.39 -17.63 -20.58
N VAL A 19 39.92 -17.20 -19.42
CA VAL A 19 39.17 -16.45 -18.41
C VAL A 19 38.76 -15.07 -18.93
N THR A 20 39.68 -14.37 -19.63
CA THR A 20 39.39 -13.07 -20.23
C THR A 20 38.32 -13.17 -21.31
N GLY A 21 38.43 -14.18 -22.17
CA GLY A 21 37.45 -14.46 -23.23
C GLY A 21 36.06 -14.74 -22.65
N ASN A 22 35.99 -15.53 -21.57
CA ASN A 22 34.73 -15.78 -20.87
C ASN A 22 34.11 -14.46 -20.26
N ASN A 23 34.95 -13.61 -19.66
CA ASN A 23 34.51 -12.35 -19.15
C ASN A 23 33.95 -11.44 -20.26
N ILE A 24 34.58 -11.38 -21.41
CA ILE A 24 34.13 -10.60 -22.57
C ILE A 24 32.82 -11.16 -23.12
N ALA A 25 32.73 -12.48 -23.28
CA ALA A 25 31.53 -13.13 -23.80
C ALA A 25 30.31 -12.89 -22.94
N ASN A 26 30.48 -12.72 -21.61
CA ASN A 26 29.41 -12.53 -20.65
C ASN A 26 29.25 -11.08 -20.17
N VAL A 27 29.87 -10.09 -20.81
CA VAL A 27 29.82 -8.68 -20.40
C VAL A 27 28.39 -8.12 -20.36
N ALA A 28 27.49 -8.61 -21.22
CA ALA A 28 26.09 -8.23 -21.28
C ALA A 28 25.15 -9.15 -20.46
N THR A 29 25.69 -10.19 -19.82
CA THR A 29 24.88 -11.12 -19.03
C THR A 29 24.49 -10.48 -17.70
N THR A 30 23.19 -10.36 -17.42
CA THR A 30 22.67 -9.77 -16.18
C THR A 30 23.16 -10.54 -14.95
N GLY A 31 23.74 -9.82 -13.99
CA GLY A 31 24.26 -10.40 -12.76
C GLY A 31 25.57 -11.16 -12.88
N PHE A 32 26.20 -11.20 -14.07
CA PHE A 32 27.50 -11.82 -14.26
C PHE A 32 28.58 -11.15 -13.40
N LYS A 33 29.46 -11.97 -12.85
CA LYS A 33 30.65 -11.53 -12.10
C LYS A 33 31.88 -12.00 -12.80
N SER A 34 32.73 -11.07 -13.21
CA SER A 34 33.99 -11.38 -13.89
C SER A 34 34.87 -12.27 -13.03
N SER A 35 35.64 -13.11 -13.68
CA SER A 35 36.59 -13.98 -13.00
C SER A 35 38.02 -13.49 -13.27
N ARG A 36 38.94 -13.79 -12.36
CA ARG A 36 40.34 -13.52 -12.46
C ARG A 36 41.13 -14.83 -12.26
N ALA A 37 42.02 -15.13 -13.17
CA ALA A 37 42.94 -16.21 -12.98
C ALA A 37 44.07 -15.83 -12.00
N GLU A 38 44.31 -16.67 -11.04
CA GLU A 38 45.34 -16.51 -10.02
C GLU A 38 46.41 -17.60 -10.20
N PHE A 39 47.66 -17.17 -10.29
CA PHE A 39 48.77 -18.05 -10.59
C PHE A 39 49.69 -18.10 -9.38
N GLU A 40 50.33 -19.27 -9.21
CA GLU A 40 51.36 -19.45 -8.19
C GLU A 40 52.63 -19.97 -8.81
N ASP A 41 53.75 -19.66 -8.19
CA ASP A 41 55.07 -20.18 -8.57
C ASP A 41 55.18 -21.63 -8.11
N VAL A 42 55.66 -22.47 -9.01
CA VAL A 42 55.97 -23.87 -8.71
C VAL A 42 57.44 -23.95 -8.28
N TYR A 43 57.60 -24.05 -6.94
CA TYR A 43 58.91 -24.20 -6.37
C TYR A 43 59.23 -25.68 -6.06
N SER A 44 60.24 -26.23 -6.73
CA SER A 44 60.71 -27.56 -6.43
C SER A 44 61.76 -27.52 -5.31
N ALA A 45 61.34 -27.94 -4.10
CA ALA A 45 62.28 -28.15 -3.00
C ALA A 45 63.15 -29.36 -3.32
N SER A 46 64.20 -29.16 -4.08
CA SER A 46 65.22 -30.18 -4.25
C SER A 46 65.98 -30.33 -2.91
N LYS A 47 66.02 -31.55 -2.39
CA LYS A 47 66.69 -31.92 -1.14
C LYS A 47 68.23 -31.77 -1.18
N LEU A 48 68.81 -31.33 -2.26
CA LEU A 48 70.26 -31.08 -2.40
C LEU A 48 70.48 -29.67 -2.97
N GLY A 49 70.62 -28.68 -2.11
CA GLY A 49 71.12 -27.38 -2.50
C GLY A 49 70.25 -26.22 -2.02
N SER A 50 70.40 -25.80 -0.79
CA SER A 50 69.91 -24.51 -0.28
C SER A 50 70.89 -23.43 -0.74
N GLY A 51 70.74 -22.95 -1.97
CA GLY A 51 71.48 -21.82 -2.49
C GLY A 51 70.54 -20.75 -3.04
N SER A 52 70.83 -19.49 -2.79
CA SER A 52 70.07 -18.31 -3.23
C SER A 52 70.01 -18.10 -4.75
N LYS A 53 70.33 -19.12 -5.56
CA LYS A 53 70.38 -19.10 -7.04
C LYS A 53 69.56 -20.19 -7.71
N THR A 54 68.55 -20.74 -7.03
CA THR A 54 67.67 -21.74 -7.69
C THR A 54 66.64 -21.04 -8.54
N VAL A 55 66.60 -21.45 -9.81
CA VAL A 55 65.54 -20.99 -10.76
C VAL A 55 64.27 -21.73 -10.44
N GLY A 56 63.15 -21.02 -10.37
CA GLY A 56 61.81 -21.60 -10.14
C GLY A 56 61.46 -22.66 -11.21
N SER A 57 60.51 -23.54 -10.90
CA SER A 57 60.11 -24.65 -11.79
C SER A 57 58.96 -24.28 -12.73
N GLY A 58 58.60 -23.00 -12.81
CA GLY A 58 57.54 -22.48 -13.66
C GLY A 58 56.31 -22.04 -12.86
N VAL A 59 55.17 -21.89 -13.53
CA VAL A 59 53.91 -21.35 -13.00
C VAL A 59 52.76 -22.33 -13.20
N ARG A 60 51.83 -22.37 -12.28
CA ARG A 60 50.56 -23.06 -12.43
C ARG A 60 49.38 -22.19 -12.09
N LEU A 61 48.21 -22.51 -12.65
CA LEU A 61 46.95 -21.89 -12.21
C LEU A 61 46.60 -22.41 -10.82
N ALA A 62 46.52 -21.51 -9.85
CA ALA A 62 46.14 -21.83 -8.50
C ALA A 62 44.64 -21.81 -8.31
N ASN A 63 43.96 -20.75 -8.85
CA ASN A 63 42.55 -20.55 -8.67
C ASN A 63 41.98 -19.67 -9.78
N VAL A 64 40.65 -19.68 -9.94
CA VAL A 64 39.89 -18.71 -10.72
C VAL A 64 38.89 -18.08 -9.78
N SER A 65 39.19 -16.85 -9.30
CA SER A 65 38.38 -16.14 -8.31
C SER A 65 37.38 -15.23 -8.98
N GLN A 66 36.12 -15.25 -8.50
CA GLN A 66 35.09 -14.31 -8.93
C GLN A 66 35.28 -12.95 -8.27
N GLN A 67 35.04 -11.89 -9.05
CA GLN A 67 35.12 -10.50 -8.59
C GLN A 67 33.71 -9.96 -8.34
N PHE A 68 33.33 -9.72 -7.06
CA PHE A 68 32.01 -9.25 -6.68
C PHE A 68 31.89 -7.71 -6.66
N THR A 69 32.55 -7.06 -7.61
CA THR A 69 32.42 -5.59 -7.76
C THR A 69 31.03 -5.21 -8.25
N GLN A 70 30.58 -4.00 -7.90
CA GLN A 70 29.31 -3.45 -8.39
C GLN A 70 29.42 -3.15 -9.88
N GLY A 71 28.44 -3.60 -10.65
CA GLY A 71 28.25 -3.23 -12.06
C GLY A 71 27.23 -2.10 -12.20
N ASP A 72 27.04 -1.64 -13.43
CA ASP A 72 26.04 -0.62 -13.74
C ASP A 72 24.63 -1.18 -13.56
N ILE A 73 23.75 -0.33 -13.00
CA ILE A 73 22.32 -0.64 -12.88
C ILE A 73 21.58 0.15 -13.95
N THR A 74 20.92 -0.56 -14.85
CA THR A 74 20.11 0.03 -15.93
C THR A 74 18.63 -0.16 -15.66
N ASN A 75 17.82 0.86 -15.98
CA ASN A 75 16.37 0.74 -15.87
C ASN A 75 15.83 0.08 -17.15
N THR A 76 15.12 -1.03 -16.98
CA THR A 76 14.53 -1.80 -18.09
C THR A 76 13.07 -1.46 -18.35
N GLY A 77 12.39 -0.75 -17.41
CA GLY A 77 10.96 -0.50 -17.47
C GLY A 77 10.08 -1.69 -17.06
N ASN A 78 10.66 -2.84 -16.74
CA ASN A 78 9.95 -4.02 -16.24
C ASN A 78 9.96 -3.98 -14.70
N VAL A 79 8.79 -4.08 -14.08
CA VAL A 79 8.62 -3.98 -12.61
C VAL A 79 9.31 -5.13 -11.87
N LEU A 80 9.44 -6.30 -12.51
CA LEU A 80 10.05 -7.48 -11.91
C LEU A 80 11.56 -7.56 -12.11
N ASP A 81 12.16 -6.62 -12.84
CA ASP A 81 13.61 -6.53 -12.96
C ASP A 81 14.17 -5.75 -11.76
N MET A 82 14.92 -6.44 -10.93
CA MET A 82 15.46 -5.91 -9.69
C MET A 82 16.98 -5.88 -9.71
N GLY A 83 17.58 -4.73 -9.39
CA GLY A 83 19.02 -4.57 -9.25
C GLY A 83 19.46 -4.44 -7.80
N ILE A 84 20.47 -5.22 -7.37
CA ILE A 84 21.06 -5.06 -6.03
C ILE A 84 22.14 -3.97 -6.11
N ASN A 85 21.97 -2.90 -5.34
CA ASN A 85 23.00 -1.88 -5.14
C ASN A 85 23.78 -2.20 -3.87
N GLY A 86 25.07 -2.51 -4.01
CA GLY A 86 25.94 -2.91 -2.92
C GLY A 86 26.11 -4.44 -2.78
N SER A 87 26.24 -4.92 -1.55
CA SER A 87 26.45 -6.34 -1.22
C SER A 87 25.14 -7.10 -1.05
N GLY A 88 25.14 -8.41 -1.31
CA GLY A 88 23.99 -9.30 -1.12
C GLY A 88 23.68 -10.12 -2.37
N PHE A 89 22.73 -11.02 -2.27
CA PHE A 89 22.26 -11.90 -3.33
C PHE A 89 20.75 -12.09 -3.21
N PHE A 90 20.11 -12.34 -4.32
CA PHE A 90 18.78 -12.92 -4.31
C PHE A 90 18.88 -14.38 -3.90
N VAL A 91 17.97 -14.83 -3.09
CA VAL A 91 17.86 -16.21 -2.64
C VAL A 91 16.79 -16.89 -3.47
N LEU A 92 17.14 -18.00 -4.08
CA LEU A 92 16.23 -18.82 -4.89
C LEU A 92 16.07 -20.18 -4.22
N ASN A 93 14.86 -20.72 -4.30
CA ASN A 93 14.53 -22.07 -3.86
C ASN A 93 14.17 -22.92 -5.08
N ASP A 94 14.95 -23.95 -5.33
CA ASP A 94 14.64 -25.00 -6.30
C ASP A 94 14.30 -26.27 -5.53
N SER A 95 13.02 -26.54 -5.39
CA SER A 95 12.50 -27.77 -4.77
C SER A 95 13.12 -28.11 -3.39
N GLY A 96 13.38 -27.07 -2.58
CA GLY A 96 14.00 -27.19 -1.25
C GLY A 96 15.51 -26.97 -1.23
N SER A 97 16.17 -26.83 -2.38
CA SER A 97 17.58 -26.45 -2.48
C SER A 97 17.73 -24.93 -2.65
N LEU A 98 18.46 -24.29 -1.73
CA LEU A 98 18.72 -22.86 -1.82
C LEU A 98 19.91 -22.56 -2.72
N SER A 99 19.73 -21.62 -3.62
CA SER A 99 20.77 -21.05 -4.46
C SER A 99 20.79 -19.53 -4.38
N TYR A 100 21.91 -18.92 -4.75
CA TYR A 100 22.12 -17.48 -4.64
C TYR A 100 22.50 -16.91 -6.01
N THR A 101 21.83 -15.81 -6.41
CA THR A 101 22.09 -15.17 -7.70
C THR A 101 22.17 -13.65 -7.57
N ARG A 102 22.88 -13.02 -8.50
CA ARG A 102 22.85 -11.57 -8.73
C ARG A 102 22.00 -11.20 -9.96
N ALA A 103 21.58 -12.20 -10.75
CA ALA A 103 20.63 -11.95 -11.83
C ALA A 103 19.28 -11.58 -11.23
N GLY A 104 18.80 -10.39 -11.55
CA GLY A 104 17.57 -9.84 -11.01
C GLY A 104 16.43 -9.80 -12.01
N THR A 105 16.50 -10.59 -13.09
CA THR A 105 15.41 -10.74 -14.06
C THR A 105 14.47 -11.84 -13.59
N PHE A 106 13.27 -11.43 -13.18
CA PHE A 106 12.26 -12.36 -12.67
C PHE A 106 10.99 -12.33 -13.52
N LYS A 107 10.19 -13.37 -13.39
CA LYS A 107 8.86 -13.48 -13.99
C LYS A 107 7.89 -14.13 -13.02
N VAL A 108 6.60 -14.02 -13.28
CA VAL A 108 5.56 -14.70 -12.52
C VAL A 108 5.14 -15.97 -13.26
N ASP A 109 5.04 -17.08 -12.55
CA ASP A 109 4.51 -18.33 -13.09
C ASP A 109 2.96 -18.34 -13.07
N SER A 110 2.36 -19.41 -13.60
CA SER A 110 0.91 -19.59 -13.67
C SER A 110 0.25 -19.70 -12.29
N GLU A 111 1.02 -19.99 -11.24
CA GLU A 111 0.55 -20.11 -9.86
C GLU A 111 0.74 -18.81 -9.07
N GLY A 112 1.32 -17.78 -9.70
CA GLY A 112 1.60 -16.48 -9.10
C GLY A 112 2.93 -16.38 -8.37
N TYR A 113 3.81 -17.40 -8.39
CA TYR A 113 5.12 -17.31 -7.77
C TYR A 113 6.11 -16.53 -8.64
N VAL A 114 6.95 -15.76 -7.97
CA VAL A 114 8.06 -15.06 -8.62
C VAL A 114 9.20 -16.04 -8.82
N THR A 115 9.56 -16.27 -10.09
CA THR A 115 10.56 -17.25 -10.49
C THR A 115 11.69 -16.61 -11.28
N ASN A 116 12.83 -17.32 -11.37
CA ASN A 116 13.91 -16.96 -12.31
C ASN A 116 13.43 -17.04 -13.77
N THR A 117 14.24 -16.57 -14.70
CA THR A 117 13.90 -16.54 -16.13
C THR A 117 13.54 -17.91 -16.68
N ASP A 118 14.15 -18.98 -16.18
CA ASP A 118 13.91 -20.37 -16.63
C ASP A 118 12.67 -21.00 -15.99
N GLY A 119 12.11 -20.38 -14.92
CA GLY A 119 10.96 -20.88 -14.18
C GLY A 119 11.26 -22.09 -13.28
N THR A 120 12.56 -22.39 -13.05
CA THR A 120 12.99 -23.58 -12.29
C THR A 120 13.08 -23.31 -10.78
N ALA A 121 13.33 -22.07 -10.39
CA ALA A 121 13.53 -21.70 -8.99
C ALA A 121 12.69 -20.49 -8.59
N ARG A 122 12.13 -20.52 -7.39
CA ARG A 122 11.27 -19.49 -6.82
C ARG A 122 12.08 -18.50 -6.00
N LEU A 123 11.80 -17.20 -6.16
CA LEU A 123 12.44 -16.15 -5.37
C LEU A 123 11.97 -16.23 -3.92
N GLN A 124 12.91 -16.17 -2.99
CA GLN A 124 12.63 -16.16 -1.56
C GLN A 124 12.62 -14.75 -1.01
N GLY A 125 11.71 -14.50 -0.07
CA GLY A 125 11.61 -13.22 0.62
C GLY A 125 10.74 -13.32 1.87
N TYR A 126 10.53 -12.18 2.51
CA TYR A 126 9.62 -12.07 3.64
C TYR A 126 8.20 -11.83 3.12
N GLY A 127 7.27 -12.69 3.48
CA GLY A 127 5.86 -12.52 3.18
C GLY A 127 5.25 -11.38 3.99
N VAL A 128 4.03 -11.00 3.61
CA VAL A 128 3.20 -10.03 4.35
C VAL A 128 1.99 -10.74 4.96
N ASP A 129 1.52 -10.24 6.11
CA ASP A 129 0.27 -10.71 6.69
C ASP A 129 -0.95 -10.09 5.98
N ALA A 130 -2.16 -10.47 6.42
CA ALA A 130 -3.42 -9.95 5.88
C ALA A 130 -3.59 -8.42 6.02
N ASN A 131 -2.78 -7.77 6.87
CA ASN A 131 -2.77 -6.34 7.08
C ASN A 131 -1.66 -5.63 6.29
N GLY A 132 -0.93 -6.35 5.42
CA GLY A 132 0.18 -5.81 4.64
C GLY A 132 1.48 -5.59 5.44
N LYS A 133 1.59 -6.12 6.67
CA LYS A 133 2.80 -6.00 7.49
C LYS A 133 3.78 -7.11 7.16
N ILE A 134 5.03 -6.73 6.90
CA ILE A 134 6.12 -7.67 6.62
C ILE A 134 6.34 -8.58 7.84
N GLN A 135 6.32 -9.89 7.63
CA GLN A 135 6.61 -10.89 8.62
C GLN A 135 8.11 -11.20 8.64
N ASN A 136 8.81 -10.61 9.60
CA ASN A 136 10.22 -10.92 9.84
C ASN A 136 10.33 -12.30 10.51
N GLY A 137 10.77 -13.29 9.77
CA GLY A 137 10.91 -14.66 10.27
C GLY A 137 11.62 -15.54 9.26
N MET A 138 10.98 -16.60 8.84
CA MET A 138 11.48 -17.51 7.83
C MET A 138 11.28 -16.93 6.42
N LEU A 139 12.26 -17.09 5.53
CA LEU A 139 12.09 -16.81 4.11
C LEU A 139 11.07 -17.80 3.52
N THR A 140 10.18 -17.28 2.71
CA THR A 140 9.15 -18.03 2.00
C THR A 140 9.22 -17.76 0.51
N ASP A 141 8.63 -18.64 -0.29
CA ASP A 141 8.47 -18.40 -1.73
C ASP A 141 7.62 -17.13 -1.92
N LEU A 142 8.14 -16.13 -2.63
CA LEU A 142 7.40 -14.91 -2.91
C LEU A 142 6.31 -15.21 -3.95
N ARG A 143 5.09 -14.88 -3.60
CA ARG A 143 3.92 -15.04 -4.44
C ARG A 143 3.19 -13.70 -4.60
N ILE A 144 2.81 -13.39 -5.83
CA ILE A 144 1.94 -12.28 -6.13
C ILE A 144 0.52 -12.83 -6.16
N ASP A 145 -0.29 -12.40 -5.21
CA ASP A 145 -1.69 -12.81 -5.16
C ASP A 145 -2.49 -11.95 -6.15
N THR A 146 -2.88 -12.56 -7.27
CA THR A 146 -3.73 -11.93 -8.29
C THR A 146 -5.21 -12.19 -8.05
N SER A 147 -5.58 -12.81 -6.92
CA SER A 147 -6.97 -12.96 -6.53
C SER A 147 -7.63 -11.60 -6.27
N ASN A 148 -8.93 -11.57 -6.35
CA ASN A 148 -9.69 -10.37 -6.05
C ASN A 148 -9.42 -9.93 -4.61
N LEU A 149 -8.98 -8.68 -4.43
CA LEU A 149 -8.89 -8.08 -3.12
C LEU A 149 -10.31 -7.97 -2.55
N ALA A 150 -10.54 -8.58 -1.39
CA ALA A 150 -11.83 -8.46 -0.71
C ALA A 150 -12.17 -6.99 -0.46
N PRO A 151 -13.43 -6.59 -0.64
CA PRO A 151 -13.84 -5.21 -0.37
C PRO A 151 -13.73 -4.91 1.12
N LYS A 152 -13.59 -3.63 1.44
CA LYS A 152 -13.60 -3.16 2.82
C LYS A 152 -14.72 -2.15 3.03
N THR A 153 -15.58 -2.43 4.00
CA THR A 153 -16.60 -1.49 4.45
C THR A 153 -15.97 -0.20 4.98
N THR A 154 -16.58 0.93 4.67
CA THR A 154 -16.17 2.21 5.28
C THR A 154 -16.57 2.24 6.75
N ASP A 155 -15.58 2.35 7.64
CA ASP A 155 -15.79 2.46 9.09
C ASP A 155 -15.28 3.78 9.67
N ALA A 156 -14.43 4.50 8.93
CA ALA A 156 -13.86 5.77 9.35
C ALA A 156 -13.83 6.79 8.21
N ILE A 157 -14.25 8.00 8.50
CA ILE A 157 -14.20 9.15 7.59
C ILE A 157 -13.62 10.33 8.34
N SER A 158 -12.72 11.07 7.72
CA SER A 158 -12.17 12.31 8.26
C SER A 158 -12.15 13.41 7.21
N SER A 159 -12.45 14.63 7.65
CA SER A 159 -12.32 15.82 6.83
C SER A 159 -12.21 17.05 7.71
N THR A 160 -11.60 18.12 7.21
CA THR A 160 -11.64 19.43 7.87
C THR A 160 -12.74 20.24 7.23
N ILE A 161 -13.64 20.80 8.05
CA ILE A 161 -14.79 21.59 7.61
C ILE A 161 -14.70 22.98 8.22
N ASN A 162 -14.92 24.01 7.43
CA ASN A 162 -15.25 25.34 7.92
C ASN A 162 -16.69 25.67 7.55
N LEU A 163 -17.50 26.09 8.52
CA LEU A 163 -18.85 26.57 8.34
C LEU A 163 -18.84 28.11 8.44
N ASN A 164 -19.51 28.80 7.52
CA ASN A 164 -19.49 30.27 7.53
C ASN A 164 -20.32 30.81 8.70
N SER A 165 -19.67 31.50 9.64
CA SER A 165 -20.32 32.10 10.81
C SER A 165 -21.36 33.17 10.45
N THR A 166 -21.33 33.73 9.25
CA THR A 166 -22.26 34.75 8.77
C THR A 166 -23.44 34.21 7.97
N ASP A 167 -23.48 32.86 7.73
CA ASP A 167 -24.62 32.24 7.04
C ASP A 167 -25.94 32.58 7.77
N LYS A 168 -27.03 32.66 6.99
CA LYS A 168 -28.37 32.94 7.51
C LYS A 168 -28.82 31.81 8.44
N VAL A 169 -29.36 32.18 9.60
CA VAL A 169 -30.04 31.24 10.49
C VAL A 169 -31.34 30.76 9.83
N ILE A 170 -31.54 29.45 9.79
CA ILE A 170 -32.74 28.81 9.25
C ILE A 170 -33.52 28.24 10.43
N ASP A 171 -34.61 28.92 10.80
CA ASP A 171 -35.44 28.52 11.89
C ASP A 171 -36.27 27.29 11.57
N GLN A 172 -35.86 26.14 12.12
CA GLN A 172 -36.50 24.84 11.89
C GLN A 172 -37.87 24.67 12.55
N THR A 173 -38.33 25.65 13.37
CA THR A 173 -39.67 25.63 13.94
C THR A 173 -40.74 26.08 12.94
N ILE A 174 -40.33 26.82 11.92
CA ILE A 174 -41.20 27.27 10.83
C ILE A 174 -41.40 26.14 9.83
N ALA A 175 -42.65 25.78 9.55
CA ALA A 175 -43.00 24.62 8.72
C ALA A 175 -42.37 24.65 7.32
N THR A 176 -42.24 25.84 6.71
CA THR A 176 -41.61 26.02 5.37
C THR A 176 -40.10 25.89 5.38
N ASN A 177 -39.46 26.04 6.53
CA ASN A 177 -38.02 26.01 6.71
C ASN A 177 -37.53 24.66 7.23
N LYS A 178 -38.45 23.73 7.55
CA LYS A 178 -38.08 22.39 7.98
C LYS A 178 -37.19 21.73 6.95
N PHE A 179 -36.16 21.05 7.43
CA PHE A 179 -35.19 20.37 6.57
C PHE A 179 -35.88 19.45 5.56
N ASP A 180 -35.56 19.68 4.30
CA ASP A 180 -36.00 18.90 3.17
C ASP A 180 -34.77 18.75 2.21
N PRO A 181 -34.20 17.57 2.02
CA PRO A 181 -32.99 17.40 1.21
C PRO A 181 -33.19 17.79 -0.27
N THR A 182 -34.45 17.91 -0.73
CA THR A 182 -34.80 18.32 -2.10
C THR A 182 -34.89 19.83 -2.28
N LYS A 183 -34.94 20.59 -1.19
CA LYS A 183 -35.11 22.06 -1.17
C LYS A 183 -33.85 22.75 -0.69
N ALA A 184 -33.13 23.38 -1.60
CA ALA A 184 -31.85 24.04 -1.28
C ALA A 184 -31.95 25.18 -0.26
N GLU A 185 -33.16 25.80 -0.10
CA GLU A 185 -33.42 26.88 0.87
C GLU A 185 -33.52 26.39 2.32
N THR A 186 -33.64 25.08 2.56
CA THR A 186 -33.80 24.49 3.87
C THR A 186 -32.49 24.10 4.56
N TYR A 187 -31.34 24.25 3.85
CA TYR A 187 -30.02 23.99 4.40
C TYR A 187 -28.98 25.00 3.87
N SER A 188 -27.87 25.18 4.61
CA SER A 188 -26.82 26.12 4.23
C SER A 188 -25.83 25.50 3.26
N LYS A 189 -25.47 24.23 3.46
CA LYS A 189 -24.49 23.52 2.62
C LYS A 189 -24.72 22.01 2.63
N LYS A 190 -24.41 21.37 1.51
CA LYS A 190 -24.40 19.92 1.34
C LYS A 190 -23.00 19.44 1.01
N PHE A 191 -22.58 18.34 1.65
CA PHE A 191 -21.33 17.64 1.36
C PHE A 191 -21.60 16.17 1.04
N ASN A 192 -20.99 15.66 -0.03
CA ASN A 192 -21.12 14.28 -0.45
C ASN A 192 -19.80 13.55 -0.18
N THR A 193 -19.89 12.31 0.31
CA THR A 193 -18.73 11.42 0.55
C THR A 193 -19.05 10.04 0.02
N PRO A 194 -18.25 9.49 -0.91
CA PRO A 194 -18.41 8.09 -1.31
C PRO A 194 -18.02 7.17 -0.14
N ILE A 195 -18.85 6.16 0.10
CA ILE A 195 -18.63 5.12 1.10
C ILE A 195 -18.89 3.76 0.47
N TYR A 196 -18.40 2.70 1.09
CA TYR A 196 -18.54 1.34 0.60
C TYR A 196 -19.16 0.42 1.65
N ASP A 197 -20.02 -0.48 1.19
CA ASP A 197 -20.62 -1.53 2.03
C ASP A 197 -19.69 -2.76 2.15
N SER A 198 -20.14 -3.81 2.84
CA SER A 198 -19.35 -5.03 3.06
C SER A 198 -19.16 -5.88 1.80
N GLN A 199 -19.93 -5.63 0.75
CA GLN A 199 -19.80 -6.29 -0.55
C GLN A 199 -19.03 -5.46 -1.57
N GLY A 200 -18.62 -4.22 -1.19
CA GLY A 200 -17.86 -3.30 -2.02
C GLY A 200 -18.72 -2.44 -2.95
N ASN A 201 -20.04 -2.42 -2.75
CA ASN A 201 -20.90 -1.51 -3.49
C ASN A 201 -20.68 -0.07 -3.00
N SER A 202 -20.65 0.86 -3.93
CA SER A 202 -20.48 2.29 -3.65
C SER A 202 -21.81 2.91 -3.32
N HIS A 203 -21.84 3.70 -2.23
CA HIS A 203 -22.97 4.50 -1.76
C HIS A 203 -22.52 5.95 -1.58
N VAL A 204 -23.47 6.87 -1.52
CA VAL A 204 -23.18 8.29 -1.29
C VAL A 204 -23.72 8.70 0.05
N MET A 205 -22.82 9.02 0.98
CA MET A 205 -23.21 9.69 2.23
C MET A 205 -23.31 11.19 1.99
N GLU A 206 -24.43 11.76 2.37
CA GLU A 206 -24.77 13.16 2.23
C GLU A 206 -24.89 13.80 3.60
N GLN A 207 -24.13 14.86 3.85
CA GLN A 207 -24.21 15.65 5.07
C GLN A 207 -24.75 17.04 4.72
N PHE A 208 -25.88 17.39 5.32
CA PHE A 208 -26.52 18.70 5.14
C PHE A 208 -26.31 19.53 6.39
N MET A 209 -25.65 20.65 6.26
CA MET A 209 -25.39 21.59 7.32
C MET A 209 -26.44 22.69 7.33
N VAL A 210 -27.13 22.85 8.44
CA VAL A 210 -28.19 23.86 8.64
C VAL A 210 -27.82 24.74 9.82
N LYS A 211 -27.66 26.04 9.61
CA LYS A 211 -27.38 26.97 10.69
C LYS A 211 -28.68 27.27 11.46
N THR A 212 -28.73 26.85 12.71
CA THR A 212 -29.93 27.02 13.57
C THR A 212 -29.79 28.11 14.61
N GLY A 213 -28.55 28.57 14.87
CA GLY A 213 -28.28 29.65 15.82
C GLY A 213 -26.91 30.30 15.66
N PRO A 214 -26.54 31.27 16.51
CA PRO A 214 -25.25 31.98 16.41
C PRO A 214 -24.04 31.06 16.43
N ASN A 215 -24.04 30.03 17.29
CA ASN A 215 -22.94 29.05 17.43
C ASN A 215 -23.47 27.62 17.35
N THR A 216 -24.58 27.42 16.64
CA THR A 216 -25.28 26.15 16.60
C THR A 216 -25.64 25.79 15.18
N TRP A 217 -25.32 24.56 14.81
CA TRP A 217 -25.64 24.01 13.51
C TRP A 217 -26.24 22.61 13.67
N ASP A 218 -27.18 22.28 12.83
CA ASP A 218 -27.70 20.93 12.69
C ASP A 218 -27.06 20.25 11.48
N ASN A 219 -26.58 19.01 11.66
CA ASN A 219 -26.08 18.15 10.62
C ASN A 219 -27.07 17.00 10.41
N TYR A 220 -27.67 16.96 9.24
CA TYR A 220 -28.48 15.82 8.79
C TYR A 220 -27.63 14.92 7.92
N THR A 221 -27.52 13.65 8.27
CA THR A 221 -26.76 12.67 7.52
C THR A 221 -27.72 11.68 6.86
N LEU A 222 -27.65 11.61 5.53
CA LEU A 222 -28.41 10.64 4.72
C LEU A 222 -27.42 9.77 3.93
N ILE A 223 -27.82 8.56 3.60
CA ILE A 223 -27.09 7.69 2.68
C ILE A 223 -28.05 7.34 1.54
N ASP A 224 -27.62 7.66 0.31
CA ASP A 224 -28.43 7.52 -0.91
C ASP A 224 -29.80 8.21 -0.79
N GLY A 225 -29.82 9.37 -0.15
CA GLY A 225 -31.02 10.18 0.09
C GLY A 225 -31.98 9.62 1.15
N ARG A 226 -31.57 8.63 1.94
CA ARG A 226 -32.37 7.96 2.97
C ARG A 226 -31.71 8.02 4.33
N ASN A 227 -32.50 7.81 5.37
CA ASN A 227 -31.97 7.59 6.72
C ASN A 227 -31.14 6.30 6.76
N MET A 228 -30.37 6.12 7.84
CA MET A 228 -29.48 4.97 8.02
C MET A 228 -30.21 3.63 8.05
N ASP A 229 -31.47 3.61 8.47
CA ASP A 229 -32.35 2.43 8.47
C ASP A 229 -33.02 2.17 7.10
N GLY A 230 -32.67 2.94 6.07
CA GLY A 230 -33.28 2.86 4.74
C GLY A 230 -34.64 3.54 4.62
N SER A 231 -35.18 4.14 5.69
CA SER A 231 -36.47 4.81 5.69
C SER A 231 -36.41 6.18 5.03
N LEU A 232 -37.57 6.68 4.61
CA LEU A 232 -37.79 8.06 4.17
C LEU A 232 -38.48 8.90 5.25
N SER A 233 -38.43 8.47 6.50
CA SER A 233 -38.98 9.23 7.62
C SER A 233 -38.23 10.58 7.79
N THR A 234 -38.81 11.53 8.54
CA THR A 234 -38.16 12.81 8.79
C THR A 234 -36.79 12.60 9.44
N PRO A 235 -35.69 13.02 8.78
CA PRO A 235 -34.34 12.84 9.31
C PRO A 235 -34.17 13.56 10.65
N GLN A 236 -33.45 12.96 11.58
CA GLN A 236 -33.10 13.57 12.84
C GLN A 236 -31.72 14.19 12.77
N PRO A 237 -31.52 15.46 13.19
CA PRO A 237 -30.23 16.11 13.12
C PRO A 237 -29.32 15.70 14.27
N SER A 238 -28.02 15.75 14.02
CA SER A 238 -27.01 15.87 15.06
C SER A 238 -26.64 17.34 15.22
N THR A 239 -26.78 17.89 16.42
CA THR A 239 -26.50 19.30 16.65
C THR A 239 -25.06 19.54 17.03
N LEU A 240 -24.40 20.43 16.29
CA LEU A 240 -23.02 20.86 16.46
C LEU A 240 -23.00 22.18 17.23
N SER A 241 -22.32 22.23 18.37
CA SER A 241 -22.18 23.44 19.20
C SER A 241 -20.72 23.94 19.14
N PHE A 242 -20.57 25.25 18.93
CA PHE A 242 -19.27 25.91 18.80
C PHE A 242 -19.04 26.87 19.97
N ASP A 243 -17.77 27.06 20.33
CA ASP A 243 -17.39 28.09 21.31
C ASP A 243 -17.33 29.49 20.67
N SER A 244 -17.05 30.50 21.50
CA SER A 244 -16.90 31.89 21.04
C SER A 244 -15.68 32.11 20.11
N ALA A 245 -14.74 31.17 20.09
CA ALA A 245 -13.60 31.16 19.18
C ALA A 245 -13.89 30.42 17.86
N GLY A 246 -15.11 29.91 17.66
CA GLY A 246 -15.53 29.19 16.47
C GLY A 246 -15.03 27.78 16.39
N LYS A 247 -14.61 27.15 17.48
CA LYS A 247 -14.19 25.74 17.52
C LYS A 247 -15.34 24.85 17.97
N LEU A 248 -15.46 23.66 17.35
CA LEU A 248 -16.45 22.66 17.76
C LEU A 248 -16.15 22.17 19.17
N THR A 249 -17.16 22.23 20.05
CA THR A 249 -17.08 21.81 21.45
C THR A 249 -17.87 20.54 21.74
N GLN A 250 -18.97 20.33 21.03
CA GLN A 250 -19.87 19.22 21.29
C GLN A 250 -20.71 18.85 20.08
N ILE A 251 -20.98 17.56 19.94
CA ILE A 251 -21.97 16.99 19.02
C ILE A 251 -23.03 16.29 19.88
N SER A 252 -24.29 16.69 19.74
CA SER A 252 -25.45 16.07 20.40
C SER A 252 -26.24 15.29 19.35
N THR A 253 -26.37 13.99 19.50
CA THR A 253 -27.14 13.12 18.59
C THR A 253 -28.46 12.75 19.29
N PRO A 254 -29.64 12.85 18.63
CA PRO A 254 -30.89 12.38 19.18
C PRO A 254 -30.86 10.88 19.42
N VAL A 255 -31.39 10.43 20.55
CA VAL A 255 -31.56 9.01 20.85
C VAL A 255 -32.97 8.61 20.46
N THR A 256 -33.15 7.56 19.68
CA THR A 256 -34.46 6.99 19.34
C THR A 256 -34.68 5.65 20.07
N PRO A 257 -35.78 5.44 20.83
CA PRO A 257 -36.82 6.38 21.20
C PRO A 257 -36.32 7.45 22.18
N PRO A 258 -36.98 8.62 22.23
CA PRO A 258 -36.53 9.73 23.04
C PRO A 258 -36.55 9.34 24.52
N THR A 259 -35.37 9.10 25.07
CA THR A 259 -35.14 9.03 26.51
C THR A 259 -34.70 10.42 26.99
N THR A 260 -35.35 10.97 27.99
CA THR A 260 -34.95 12.25 28.59
C THR A 260 -33.92 12.02 29.70
N PRO A 261 -32.79 12.73 29.72
CA PRO A 261 -32.31 13.75 28.78
C PRO A 261 -31.58 13.11 27.56
N PRO A 262 -31.42 13.86 26.44
CA PRO A 262 -30.64 13.40 25.32
C PRO A 262 -29.21 13.10 25.79
N THR A 263 -28.71 11.91 25.53
CA THR A 263 -27.35 11.56 25.93
C THR A 263 -26.40 12.33 25.01
N SER A 264 -25.84 13.45 25.51
CA SER A 264 -24.77 14.13 24.78
C SER A 264 -23.55 13.21 24.81
N THR A 265 -23.16 12.70 23.64
CA THR A 265 -21.86 12.05 23.51
C THR A 265 -20.82 13.16 23.57
N LEU A 266 -20.11 13.26 24.68
CA LEU A 266 -18.94 14.12 24.82
C LEU A 266 -17.87 13.61 23.87
N GLY A 267 -17.83 14.18 22.67
CA GLY A 267 -16.87 13.79 21.63
C GLY A 267 -17.06 14.65 20.38
N ASN A 268 -15.98 14.82 19.63
CA ASN A 268 -15.98 15.57 18.39
C ASN A 268 -16.20 14.65 17.16
N ASP A 269 -16.70 13.44 17.39
CA ASP A 269 -16.94 12.46 16.34
C ASP A 269 -18.43 12.14 16.23
N LEU A 270 -18.94 12.17 15.02
CA LEU A 270 -20.29 11.72 14.72
C LEU A 270 -20.26 10.22 14.42
N LYS A 271 -21.09 9.46 15.15
CA LYS A 271 -21.26 8.02 14.87
C LYS A 271 -22.55 7.78 14.08
N VAL A 272 -22.38 7.06 12.97
CA VAL A 272 -23.46 6.56 12.13
C VAL A 272 -23.62 5.07 12.43
N THR A 273 -24.64 4.72 13.19
CA THR A 273 -24.95 3.32 13.56
C THR A 273 -26.20 2.84 12.85
N ASN A 274 -26.34 1.53 12.74
CA ASN A 274 -27.52 0.86 12.15
C ASN A 274 -27.77 1.19 10.67
N TRP A 275 -26.72 1.56 9.92
CA TRP A 275 -26.88 1.73 8.48
C TRP A 275 -27.16 0.39 7.81
N VAL A 276 -28.27 0.34 7.05
CA VAL A 276 -28.67 -0.81 6.24
C VAL A 276 -28.38 -0.47 4.77
N PRO A 277 -27.38 -1.09 4.15
CA PRO A 277 -27.10 -0.89 2.72
C PRO A 277 -28.26 -1.40 1.86
N GLY A 278 -28.57 -0.67 0.80
CA GLY A 278 -29.64 -1.08 -0.11
C GLY A 278 -29.48 -0.44 -1.47
N THR A 279 -30.29 -0.90 -2.41
CA THR A 279 -30.36 -0.39 -3.78
C THR A 279 -31.76 0.05 -4.11
N VAL A 280 -31.89 1.02 -5.00
CA VAL A 280 -33.19 1.46 -5.54
C VAL A 280 -33.32 0.90 -6.95
N THR A 281 -34.27 -0.02 -7.15
CA THR A 281 -34.61 -0.57 -8.46
C THR A 281 -36.07 -0.22 -8.76
N ASP A 282 -36.32 0.42 -9.89
CA ASP A 282 -37.66 0.88 -10.32
C ASP A 282 -38.37 1.75 -9.27
N GLY A 283 -37.61 2.57 -8.54
CA GLY A 283 -38.12 3.46 -7.48
C GLY A 283 -38.40 2.75 -6.16
N VAL A 284 -38.21 1.45 -6.06
CA VAL A 284 -38.37 0.65 -4.83
C VAL A 284 -37.00 0.41 -4.20
N TRP A 285 -36.85 0.81 -2.94
CA TRP A 285 -35.66 0.51 -2.18
C TRP A 285 -35.75 -0.90 -1.56
N THR A 286 -34.68 -1.66 -1.72
CA THR A 286 -34.51 -2.98 -1.09
C THR A 286 -33.11 -3.10 -0.49
N ALA A 287 -33.02 -3.70 0.70
CA ALA A 287 -31.72 -4.03 1.27
C ALA A 287 -30.97 -4.97 0.32
N ASN A 288 -29.70 -4.68 0.05
CA ASN A 288 -28.89 -5.45 -0.91
C ASN A 288 -28.26 -6.71 -0.31
N GLY A 289 -28.51 -6.97 0.98
CA GLY A 289 -27.95 -8.13 1.71
C GLY A 289 -26.52 -7.92 2.22
N ALA A 290 -25.91 -6.75 1.96
CA ALA A 290 -24.65 -6.41 2.57
C ALA A 290 -24.84 -6.17 4.08
N ALA A 291 -23.87 -6.63 4.87
CA ALA A 291 -23.87 -6.39 6.30
C ALA A 291 -23.60 -4.91 6.60
N ALA A 292 -24.40 -4.32 7.47
CA ALA A 292 -24.03 -3.06 8.09
C ALA A 292 -22.80 -3.30 8.97
N ASN A 293 -21.90 -2.29 9.05
CA ASN A 293 -20.81 -2.34 10.02
C ASN A 293 -21.40 -2.33 11.44
N PRO A 294 -21.28 -3.40 12.24
CA PRO A 294 -21.87 -3.49 13.56
C PRO A 294 -21.35 -2.43 14.52
N ASP A 295 -20.10 -2.00 14.36
CA ASP A 295 -19.46 -0.95 15.17
C ASP A 295 -19.86 0.47 14.69
N GLY A 296 -20.59 0.53 13.56
CA GLY A 296 -20.97 1.79 12.91
C GLY A 296 -19.81 2.45 12.17
N MET A 297 -20.10 3.60 11.61
CA MET A 297 -19.14 4.45 10.90
C MET A 297 -18.86 5.69 11.75
N THR A 298 -17.59 6.00 11.95
CA THR A 298 -17.15 7.17 12.70
C THR A 298 -16.76 8.28 11.74
N ILE A 299 -17.35 9.44 11.85
CA ILE A 299 -17.02 10.64 11.09
C ILE A 299 -16.29 11.60 12.04
N ALA A 300 -14.99 11.74 11.86
CA ALA A 300 -14.16 12.64 12.65
C ALA A 300 -14.50 14.11 12.29
N MET A 301 -15.10 14.83 13.24
CA MET A 301 -15.53 16.22 13.09
C MET A 301 -14.70 17.20 13.93
N GLY A 302 -13.71 16.70 14.70
CA GLY A 302 -12.94 17.50 15.67
C GLY A 302 -12.20 18.72 15.08
N ASN A 303 -11.94 18.70 13.78
CA ASN A 303 -11.33 19.83 13.07
C ASN A 303 -12.36 20.73 12.39
N THR A 304 -13.65 20.64 12.77
CA THR A 304 -14.69 21.52 12.26
C THR A 304 -14.64 22.88 12.97
N THR A 305 -14.70 23.93 12.19
CA THR A 305 -14.64 25.31 12.66
C THR A 305 -15.82 26.11 12.14
N GLN A 306 -16.12 27.24 12.81
CA GLN A 306 -17.11 28.21 12.39
C GLN A 306 -16.45 29.59 12.30
N TYR A 307 -15.82 29.89 11.16
CA TYR A 307 -15.19 31.18 10.94
C TYR A 307 -15.91 31.99 9.87
N ASN A 308 -15.66 33.31 9.83
CA ASN A 308 -16.15 34.19 8.77
C ASN A 308 -15.30 33.96 7.47
N ALA A 309 -15.50 32.81 6.86
CA ALA A 309 -14.95 32.41 5.58
C ALA A 309 -15.96 31.46 4.89
N ASP A 310 -15.87 31.32 3.59
CA ASP A 310 -16.78 30.46 2.85
C ASP A 310 -16.85 29.04 3.43
N THR A 311 -18.08 28.52 3.49
CA THR A 311 -18.30 27.14 3.92
C THR A 311 -17.62 26.17 2.94
N ALA A 312 -16.60 25.48 3.41
CA ALA A 312 -15.77 24.59 2.63
C ALA A 312 -15.38 23.33 3.42
N ARG A 313 -15.08 22.26 2.70
CA ARG A 313 -14.57 21.00 3.25
C ARG A 313 -13.33 20.57 2.48
N SER A 314 -12.29 20.11 3.18
CA SER A 314 -11.18 19.41 2.56
C SER A 314 -11.65 18.12 1.88
N ILE A 315 -10.86 17.57 0.97
CA ILE A 315 -11.16 16.26 0.40
C ILE A 315 -11.30 15.25 1.54
N PRO A 316 -12.45 14.55 1.64
CA PRO A 316 -12.65 13.57 2.71
C PRO A 316 -11.74 12.37 2.48
N VAL A 317 -11.14 11.88 3.57
CA VAL A 317 -10.41 10.62 3.58
C VAL A 317 -11.31 9.57 4.22
N GLN A 318 -11.54 8.48 3.54
CA GLN A 318 -12.31 7.34 4.01
C GLN A 318 -11.50 6.05 3.77
N ASN A 319 -11.75 5.00 4.53
CA ASN A 319 -10.93 3.79 4.54
C ASN A 319 -11.59 2.56 3.89
N GLY A 320 -12.79 2.71 3.33
CA GLY A 320 -13.46 1.66 2.58
C GLY A 320 -13.02 1.62 1.11
N TYR A 321 -13.18 0.48 0.47
CA TYR A 321 -12.91 0.31 -0.97
C TYR A 321 -13.71 -0.85 -1.57
N ALA A 322 -13.94 -0.75 -2.87
CA ALA A 322 -14.53 -1.82 -3.65
C ALA A 322 -13.54 -2.98 -3.84
N THR A 323 -14.06 -4.10 -4.33
CA THR A 323 -13.23 -5.23 -4.79
C THR A 323 -12.20 -4.74 -5.80
N GLY A 324 -10.93 -5.07 -5.58
CA GLY A 324 -9.83 -4.74 -6.49
C GLY A 324 -9.25 -5.97 -7.17
N GLN A 325 -8.66 -5.79 -8.34
CA GLN A 325 -7.87 -6.80 -9.04
C GLN A 325 -6.55 -6.19 -9.48
N ILE A 326 -5.48 -6.96 -9.38
CA ILE A 326 -4.22 -6.62 -10.04
C ILE A 326 -4.37 -6.98 -11.52
N THR A 327 -4.48 -5.98 -12.39
CA THR A 327 -4.66 -6.17 -13.83
C THR A 327 -3.37 -6.04 -14.61
N ASN A 328 -2.34 -5.44 -14.02
CA ASN A 328 -1.01 -5.27 -14.63
C ASN A 328 0.05 -5.14 -13.53
N LEU A 329 1.21 -5.76 -13.77
CA LEU A 329 2.41 -5.68 -12.92
C LEU A 329 3.49 -4.88 -13.62
#